data_ac313df6681803127b569d7af1fa10dd
#
_entry.id   ac313df6681803127b569d7af1fa10dd
#
_cell.length_a   1.000
_cell.length_b   1.000
_cell.length_c   1.000
_cell.angle_alpha   90.00
_cell.angle_beta   90.00
_cell.angle_gamma   90.00
#
_symmetry.space_group_name_H-M   'P 1'
#
loop_
_entity.id
_entity.type
_entity.pdbx_description
1 polymer ?
#
loop_
_entity_poly.entity_id
_entity_poly.type
_entity_poly.pdbx_seq_one_letter_code
_entity_poly.pdbx_strand_id
1 'polypeptide(L)'
;MTFNSCEQRILVLSAFPAEADAVLSHTTLDSNPVVVADRKHFYLGTISGKKVIVAMTGIGLVNATNTTETAFARFTCASSIAVGAVLFSGVAGGGSRPKIGDVAIPAQWTLDNGATFHPVDPGMLATAQTLSVPLENTNTLGNDNCLCKNAPIVRLNDLGRQAQLVVGGEGSSSDNNNGTAFPCVPNSGDVFGCQPCTAPDRSLFYTGNFVQAAGPWLRKGLIGNLNVTTQNPAFDAQDMETAAAQAVADAHGVPFLGIRGISDGQGDPLHLPGFPVSFLYYKQLAAGNAALATAAFLQSWPGV
;
A
#
# COMPACT_ATOMS: atom_id res chain seq x y z
N MET A 1 -15.71 16.67 35.13
CA MET A 1 -15.54 15.43 34.34
C MET A 1 -14.58 15.77 33.23
N THR A 2 -13.32 15.36 33.33
CA THR A 2 -12.35 15.47 32.25
C THR A 2 -12.78 14.48 31.16
N PHE A 3 -13.25 15.00 30.04
CA PHE A 3 -13.42 14.19 28.84
C PHE A 3 -12.01 13.69 28.48
N ASN A 4 -11.74 12.42 28.73
CA ASN A 4 -10.57 11.78 28.16
C ASN A 4 -10.73 11.89 26.64
N SER A 5 -10.01 12.83 26.02
CA SER A 5 -9.91 12.91 24.57
C SER A 5 -9.28 11.59 24.11
N CYS A 6 -9.98 10.79 23.30
CA CYS A 6 -9.38 9.57 22.77
C CYS A 6 -8.23 9.95 21.83
N GLU A 7 -7.20 9.11 21.80
CA GLU A 7 -6.06 9.29 20.91
C GLU A 7 -6.49 9.10 19.46
N GLN A 8 -6.27 10.10 18.62
CA GLN A 8 -6.49 9.97 17.19
C GLN A 8 -5.24 9.39 16.53
N ARG A 9 -5.41 8.38 15.67
CA ARG A 9 -4.33 7.79 14.90
C ARG A 9 -4.66 7.79 13.41
N ILE A 10 -3.62 7.82 12.59
CA ILE A 10 -3.74 7.71 11.14
C ILE A 10 -3.66 6.23 10.76
N LEU A 11 -4.69 5.71 10.11
CA LEU A 11 -4.68 4.36 9.55
C LEU A 11 -3.87 4.37 8.25
N VAL A 12 -2.74 3.66 8.23
CA VAL A 12 -1.91 3.48 7.03
C VAL A 12 -2.11 2.06 6.52
N LEU A 13 -2.76 1.95 5.37
CA LEU A 13 -3.10 0.69 4.72
C LEU A 13 -2.07 0.34 3.64
N SER A 14 -1.86 -0.95 3.45
CA SER A 14 -1.07 -1.55 2.38
C SER A 14 -1.70 -2.87 1.95
N ALA A 15 -1.57 -3.28 0.68
CA ALA A 15 -2.30 -4.45 0.20
C ALA A 15 -1.59 -5.77 0.51
N PHE A 16 -0.25 -5.82 0.40
CA PHE A 16 0.49 -7.08 0.50
C PHE A 16 1.82 -6.90 1.28
N PRO A 17 2.52 -8.01 1.63
CA PRO A 17 3.65 -7.96 2.56
C PRO A 17 4.74 -6.96 2.21
N ALA A 18 5.21 -6.87 0.95
CA ALA A 18 6.29 -5.95 0.60
C ALA A 18 5.92 -4.47 0.80
N GLU A 19 4.66 -4.09 0.55
CA GLU A 19 4.19 -2.74 0.80
C GLU A 19 4.12 -2.44 2.31
N ALA A 20 3.53 -3.36 3.07
CA ALA A 20 3.42 -3.19 4.52
C ALA A 20 4.79 -3.18 5.21
N ASP A 21 5.74 -4.00 4.73
CA ASP A 21 7.14 -3.99 5.20
C ASP A 21 7.81 -2.64 4.93
N ALA A 22 7.59 -2.07 3.74
CA ALA A 22 8.11 -0.75 3.41
C ALA A 22 7.60 0.33 4.38
N VAL A 23 6.31 0.32 4.71
CA VAL A 23 5.74 1.24 5.71
C VAL A 23 6.27 0.96 7.12
N LEU A 24 6.33 -0.32 7.52
CA LEU A 24 6.82 -0.72 8.84
C LEU A 24 8.32 -0.37 9.03
N SER A 25 9.12 -0.32 7.97
CA SER A 25 10.53 0.10 8.04
C SER A 25 10.69 1.57 8.48
N HIS A 26 9.66 2.40 8.27
CA HIS A 26 9.59 3.78 8.74
C HIS A 26 8.83 3.93 10.06
N THR A 27 8.34 2.85 10.64
CA THR A 27 7.49 2.86 11.83
C THR A 27 8.28 2.49 13.08
N THR A 28 8.30 3.38 14.06
CA THR A 28 8.70 3.03 15.42
C THR A 28 7.49 2.42 16.12
N LEU A 29 7.53 1.12 16.38
CA LEU A 29 6.42 0.38 16.99
C LEU A 29 6.26 0.73 18.46
N ASP A 30 5.03 0.75 18.95
CA ASP A 30 4.70 0.91 20.36
C ASP A 30 5.15 -0.33 21.16
N SER A 31 5.19 -0.25 22.50
CA SER A 31 5.62 -1.37 23.36
C SER A 31 4.74 -2.62 23.23
N ASN A 32 3.44 -2.42 22.99
CA ASN A 32 2.47 -3.49 22.70
C ASN A 32 1.82 -3.20 21.35
N PRO A 33 2.53 -3.46 20.24
CA PRO A 33 2.15 -2.89 18.96
C PRO A 33 1.03 -3.64 18.25
N VAL A 34 0.76 -4.90 18.60
CA VAL A 34 -0.14 -5.76 17.83
C VAL A 34 -1.54 -5.75 18.42
N VAL A 35 -2.51 -5.36 17.61
CA VAL A 35 -3.95 -5.51 17.89
C VAL A 35 -4.54 -6.43 16.84
N VAL A 36 -5.21 -7.49 17.26
CA VAL A 36 -5.90 -8.43 16.37
C VAL A 36 -7.41 -8.19 16.45
N ALA A 37 -8.05 -7.99 15.32
CA ALA A 37 -9.50 -7.88 15.21
C ALA A 37 -9.93 -8.58 13.92
N ASP A 38 -10.95 -9.42 13.99
CA ASP A 38 -11.49 -10.19 12.86
C ASP A 38 -10.39 -10.87 12.03
N ARG A 39 -9.43 -11.52 12.73
CA ARG A 39 -8.24 -12.20 12.16
C ARG A 39 -7.30 -11.27 11.35
N LYS A 40 -7.47 -9.95 11.47
CA LYS A 40 -6.59 -8.95 10.87
C LYS A 40 -5.65 -8.40 11.94
N HIS A 41 -4.41 -8.10 11.52
CA HIS A 41 -3.39 -7.56 12.40
C HIS A 41 -3.21 -6.07 12.12
N PHE A 42 -3.24 -5.30 13.19
CA PHE A 42 -3.03 -3.86 13.20
C PHE A 42 -1.80 -3.56 14.05
N TYR A 43 -0.86 -2.82 13.50
CA TYR A 43 0.41 -2.50 14.15
C TYR A 43 0.42 -1.05 14.59
N LEU A 44 0.44 -0.83 15.90
CA LEU A 44 0.45 0.51 16.49
C LEU A 44 1.88 1.05 16.56
N GLY A 45 2.06 2.31 16.20
CA GLY A 45 3.38 2.93 16.21
C GLY A 45 3.36 4.41 15.88
N THR A 46 4.52 4.90 15.48
CA THR A 46 4.75 6.30 15.12
C THR A 46 5.59 6.38 13.85
N ILE A 47 5.17 7.20 12.89
CA ILE A 47 5.94 7.57 11.69
C ILE A 47 6.11 9.08 11.68
N SER A 48 7.33 9.57 11.58
CA SER A 48 7.63 11.01 11.53
C SER A 48 6.93 11.83 12.63
N GLY A 49 6.84 11.26 13.85
CA GLY A 49 6.18 11.91 14.99
C GLY A 49 4.66 11.78 15.04
N LYS A 50 4.01 11.23 14.02
CA LYS A 50 2.56 11.00 13.99
C LYS A 50 2.20 9.60 14.46
N LYS A 51 1.19 9.48 15.32
CA LYS A 51 0.66 8.20 15.77
C LYS A 51 -0.09 7.50 14.63
N VAL A 52 0.28 6.26 14.36
CA VAL A 52 -0.27 5.47 13.26
C VAL A 52 -0.81 4.13 13.71
N ILE A 53 -1.66 3.55 12.87
CA ILE A 53 -2.08 2.16 12.85
C ILE A 53 -1.72 1.64 11.47
N VAL A 54 -0.72 0.77 11.36
CA VAL A 54 -0.36 0.15 10.08
C VAL A 54 -1.11 -1.16 9.93
N ALA A 55 -1.73 -1.40 8.77
CA ALA A 55 -2.45 -2.63 8.51
C ALA A 55 -2.27 -3.09 7.06
N MET A 56 -2.12 -4.42 6.90
CA MET A 56 -2.13 -5.06 5.60
C MET A 56 -3.57 -5.52 5.28
N THR A 57 -4.14 -5.02 4.18
CA THR A 57 -5.51 -5.34 3.80
C THR A 57 -5.66 -6.74 3.23
N GLY A 58 -4.67 -7.22 2.51
CA GLY A 58 -4.78 -8.23 1.47
C GLY A 58 -5.12 -7.58 0.13
N ILE A 59 -4.86 -8.30 -0.97
CA ILE A 59 -5.08 -7.83 -2.34
C ILE A 59 -6.59 -7.79 -2.65
N GLY A 60 -7.04 -6.77 -3.37
CA GLY A 60 -8.38 -6.66 -3.95
C GLY A 60 -9.38 -5.83 -3.16
N LEU A 61 -10.43 -5.40 -3.87
CA LEU A 61 -11.45 -4.46 -3.38
C LEU A 61 -12.12 -4.94 -2.09
N VAL A 62 -12.52 -6.21 -2.04
CA VAL A 62 -13.22 -6.80 -0.88
C VAL A 62 -12.32 -6.81 0.35
N ASN A 63 -11.05 -7.15 0.20
CA ASN A 63 -10.10 -7.16 1.30
C ASN A 63 -9.82 -5.74 1.82
N ALA A 64 -9.67 -4.77 0.94
CA ALA A 64 -9.49 -3.37 1.31
C ALA A 64 -10.70 -2.84 2.08
N THR A 65 -11.93 -3.06 1.58
CA THR A 65 -13.17 -2.70 2.27
C THR A 65 -13.23 -3.34 3.66
N ASN A 66 -13.10 -4.66 3.74
CA ASN A 66 -13.25 -5.39 5.01
C ASN A 66 -12.21 -5.00 6.06
N THR A 67 -10.96 -4.72 5.66
CA THR A 67 -9.93 -4.32 6.62
C THR A 67 -10.15 -2.91 7.11
N THR A 68 -10.55 -2.00 6.23
CA THR A 68 -10.85 -0.62 6.60
C THR A 68 -12.05 -0.56 7.55
N GLU A 69 -13.13 -1.29 7.26
CA GLU A 69 -14.30 -1.41 8.15
C GLU A 69 -13.93 -2.03 9.51
N THR A 70 -13.11 -3.08 9.52
CA THR A 70 -12.63 -3.69 10.77
C THR A 70 -11.83 -2.68 11.60
N ALA A 71 -11.02 -1.83 10.97
CA ALA A 71 -10.27 -0.79 11.68
C ALA A 71 -11.22 0.22 12.33
N PHE A 72 -12.22 0.74 11.62
CA PHE A 72 -13.20 1.67 12.19
C PHE A 72 -14.04 1.04 13.31
N ALA A 73 -14.43 -0.22 13.17
CA ALA A 73 -15.15 -0.94 14.21
C ALA A 73 -14.30 -1.19 15.47
N ARG A 74 -12.99 -1.45 15.30
CA ARG A 74 -12.08 -1.79 16.41
C ARG A 74 -11.55 -0.56 17.12
N PHE A 75 -11.19 0.47 16.37
CA PHE A 75 -10.58 1.70 16.89
C PHE A 75 -11.61 2.81 16.99
N THR A 76 -12.22 2.90 18.19
CA THR A 76 -13.22 3.89 18.54
C THR A 76 -12.81 4.61 19.82
N CYS A 77 -13.39 5.75 20.11
CA CYS A 77 -13.12 6.45 21.36
C CYS A 77 -13.46 5.60 22.60
N ALA A 78 -14.36 4.65 22.49
CA ALA A 78 -14.63 3.70 23.57
C ALA A 78 -13.44 2.76 23.84
N SER A 79 -12.59 2.51 22.84
CA SER A 79 -11.33 1.75 22.98
C SER A 79 -10.10 2.66 23.20
N SER A 80 -10.30 3.93 23.48
CA SER A 80 -9.27 4.97 23.73
C SER A 80 -8.43 5.37 22.52
N ILE A 81 -8.58 4.73 21.37
CA ILE A 81 -7.91 5.05 20.11
C ILE A 81 -8.97 5.11 19.02
N ALA A 82 -8.96 6.15 18.21
CA ALA A 82 -9.85 6.27 17.06
C ALA A 82 -9.06 6.54 15.77
N VAL A 83 -9.62 6.13 14.62
CA VAL A 83 -9.08 6.47 13.31
C VAL A 83 -9.49 7.91 12.97
N GLY A 84 -8.50 8.79 12.80
CA GLY A 84 -8.72 10.19 12.47
C GLY A 84 -8.44 10.54 11.01
N ALA A 85 -7.68 9.71 10.30
CA ALA A 85 -7.41 9.82 8.87
C ALA A 85 -6.99 8.48 8.30
N VAL A 86 -7.10 8.30 6.98
CA VAL A 86 -6.68 7.10 6.27
C VAL A 86 -5.70 7.45 5.16
N LEU A 87 -4.57 6.74 5.12
CA LEU A 87 -3.63 6.72 4.01
C LEU A 87 -3.59 5.33 3.40
N PHE A 88 -3.53 5.23 2.08
CA PHE A 88 -3.21 3.98 1.41
C PHE A 88 -1.82 4.11 0.77
N SER A 89 -0.83 3.35 1.27
CA SER A 89 0.56 3.35 0.82
C SER A 89 0.87 2.03 0.15
N GLY A 90 1.16 2.04 -1.14
CA GLY A 90 1.42 0.80 -1.87
C GLY A 90 1.85 1.03 -3.31
N VAL A 91 1.72 0.00 -4.15
CA VAL A 91 2.12 0.04 -5.56
C VAL A 91 0.93 0.11 -6.49
N ALA A 92 1.15 0.62 -7.69
CA ALA A 92 0.17 0.69 -8.77
C ALA A 92 0.85 0.56 -10.14
N GLY A 93 0.08 0.23 -11.15
CA GLY A 93 0.45 0.45 -12.53
C GLY A 93 0.29 1.93 -12.91
N GLY A 94 1.24 2.48 -13.66
CA GLY A 94 1.21 3.86 -14.11
C GLY A 94 0.61 4.04 -15.50
N GLY A 95 -0.12 5.13 -15.70
CA GLY A 95 -0.62 5.55 -17.00
C GLY A 95 0.40 6.37 -17.80
N SER A 96 -0.05 7.52 -18.33
CA SER A 96 0.80 8.31 -19.25
C SER A 96 1.77 9.27 -18.54
N ARG A 97 1.44 9.76 -17.35
CA ARG A 97 2.28 10.76 -16.66
C ARG A 97 3.36 10.13 -15.80
N PRO A 98 3.03 9.26 -14.82
CA PRO A 98 4.04 8.66 -13.97
C PRO A 98 4.77 7.52 -14.69
N LYS A 99 6.03 7.33 -14.31
CA LYS A 99 6.91 6.27 -14.83
C LYS A 99 7.30 5.32 -13.70
N ILE A 100 7.78 4.14 -14.04
CA ILE A 100 8.27 3.17 -13.04
C ILE A 100 9.23 3.85 -12.05
N GLY A 101 9.02 3.64 -10.76
CA GLY A 101 9.75 4.26 -9.66
C GLY A 101 9.18 5.60 -9.17
N ASP A 102 8.37 6.32 -9.98
CA ASP A 102 7.66 7.51 -9.51
C ASP A 102 6.62 7.17 -8.46
N VAL A 103 6.15 8.18 -7.74
CA VAL A 103 5.01 8.06 -6.82
C VAL A 103 3.88 8.93 -7.33
N ALA A 104 2.74 8.30 -7.62
CA ALA A 104 1.50 9.00 -7.98
C ALA A 104 0.65 9.24 -6.73
N ILE A 105 0.10 10.44 -6.61
CA ILE A 105 -0.85 10.85 -5.58
C ILE A 105 -2.06 11.47 -6.29
N PRO A 106 -3.00 10.66 -6.80
CA PRO A 106 -4.18 11.14 -7.51
C PRO A 106 -5.06 12.05 -6.65
N ALA A 107 -5.68 13.05 -7.29
CA ALA A 107 -6.62 13.96 -6.65
C ALA A 107 -8.01 13.33 -6.46
N GLN A 108 -8.30 12.26 -7.19
CA GLN A 108 -9.57 11.55 -7.14
C GLN A 108 -9.42 10.11 -7.62
N TRP A 109 -10.30 9.24 -7.14
CA TRP A 109 -10.31 7.82 -7.48
C TRP A 109 -11.67 7.36 -7.98
N THR A 110 -11.67 6.28 -8.79
CA THR A 110 -12.88 5.67 -9.33
C THR A 110 -12.89 4.14 -9.10
N LEU A 111 -14.10 3.58 -8.91
CA LEU A 111 -14.35 2.13 -8.87
C LEU A 111 -15.04 1.62 -10.14
N ASP A 112 -15.50 2.51 -11.00
CA ASP A 112 -16.33 2.23 -12.15
C ASP A 112 -15.69 2.67 -13.47
N ASN A 113 -14.37 2.57 -13.53
CA ASN A 113 -13.55 2.89 -14.71
C ASN A 113 -13.75 4.32 -15.25
N GLY A 114 -13.97 5.28 -14.34
CA GLY A 114 -14.06 6.69 -14.67
C GLY A 114 -15.47 7.23 -14.88
N ALA A 115 -16.51 6.44 -14.62
CA ALA A 115 -17.89 6.95 -14.68
C ALA A 115 -18.19 7.89 -13.50
N THR A 116 -17.63 7.57 -12.32
CA THR A 116 -17.78 8.40 -11.11
C THR A 116 -16.42 8.53 -10.41
N PHE A 117 -16.06 9.75 -10.05
CA PHE A 117 -14.85 10.04 -9.29
C PHE A 117 -15.17 10.54 -7.88
N HIS A 118 -14.40 10.06 -6.92
CA HIS A 118 -14.43 10.50 -5.53
C HIS A 118 -13.14 11.28 -5.22
N PRO A 119 -13.25 12.59 -4.92
CA PRO A 119 -12.09 13.40 -4.59
C PRO A 119 -11.48 12.96 -3.26
N VAL A 120 -10.17 13.04 -3.15
CA VAL A 120 -9.47 12.87 -1.87
C VAL A 120 -9.65 14.11 -1.00
N ASP A 121 -9.24 14.05 0.26
CA ASP A 121 -9.29 15.22 1.15
C ASP A 121 -8.46 16.40 0.58
N PRO A 122 -9.05 17.58 0.40
CA PRO A 122 -8.36 18.71 -0.23
C PRO A 122 -7.18 19.24 0.60
N GLY A 123 -7.23 19.16 1.93
CA GLY A 123 -6.12 19.55 2.81
C GLY A 123 -4.94 18.60 2.71
N MET A 124 -5.22 17.31 2.63
CA MET A 124 -4.18 16.30 2.38
C MET A 124 -3.57 16.47 0.99
N LEU A 125 -4.38 16.70 -0.04
CA LEU A 125 -3.89 16.94 -1.40
C LEU A 125 -3.01 18.21 -1.47
N ALA A 126 -3.44 19.29 -0.86
CA ALA A 126 -2.65 20.53 -0.79
C ALA A 126 -1.30 20.31 -0.11
N THR A 127 -1.25 19.54 0.98
CA THR A 127 0.01 19.14 1.60
C THR A 127 0.88 18.33 0.65
N ALA A 128 0.30 17.33 -0.02
CA ALA A 128 1.03 16.49 -0.99
C ALA A 128 1.66 17.30 -2.12
N GLN A 129 1.00 18.36 -2.59
CA GLN A 129 1.50 19.26 -3.64
C GLN A 129 2.76 20.04 -3.24
N THR A 130 3.02 20.20 -1.94
CA THR A 130 4.20 20.93 -1.42
C THR A 130 5.37 20.02 -1.09
N LEU A 131 5.21 18.70 -1.21
CA LEU A 131 6.25 17.75 -0.82
C LEU A 131 7.44 17.78 -1.77
N SER A 132 8.62 17.66 -1.19
CA SER A 132 9.87 17.35 -1.88
C SER A 132 10.48 16.14 -1.21
N VAL A 133 10.53 15.02 -1.91
CA VAL A 133 10.98 13.74 -1.38
C VAL A 133 12.10 13.20 -2.25
N PRO A 134 13.27 12.86 -1.68
CA PRO A 134 14.34 12.20 -2.43
C PRO A 134 13.95 10.72 -2.63
N LEU A 135 13.25 10.44 -3.73
CA LEU A 135 12.87 9.07 -4.08
C LEU A 135 14.08 8.28 -4.59
N GLU A 136 14.05 6.98 -4.33
CA GLU A 136 15.09 6.06 -4.78
C GLU A 136 14.99 5.79 -6.29
N ASN A 137 16.15 5.65 -6.94
CA ASN A 137 16.25 5.35 -8.39
C ASN A 137 16.76 3.95 -8.66
N THR A 138 17.31 3.30 -7.65
CA THR A 138 17.96 2.00 -7.81
C THR A 138 17.02 0.90 -7.38
N ASN A 139 16.70 0.01 -8.32
CA ASN A 139 15.97 -1.20 -7.99
C ASN A 139 16.89 -2.21 -7.28
N THR A 140 16.44 -2.71 -6.16
CA THR A 140 17.19 -3.65 -5.32
C THR A 140 16.35 -4.87 -4.98
N LEU A 141 17.04 -5.96 -4.67
CA LEU A 141 16.48 -7.13 -4.01
C LEU A 141 17.27 -7.35 -2.72
N GLY A 142 16.61 -7.51 -1.61
CA GLY A 142 17.30 -7.56 -0.31
C GLY A 142 16.70 -8.53 0.69
N ASN A 143 17.31 -8.53 1.89
CA ASN A 143 16.93 -9.40 3.00
C ASN A 143 15.56 -9.06 3.63
N ASP A 144 15.01 -7.89 3.33
CA ASP A 144 13.66 -7.51 3.74
C ASP A 144 12.59 -8.18 2.86
N ASN A 145 13.02 -8.80 1.77
CA ASN A 145 12.16 -9.60 0.93
C ASN A 145 11.89 -10.97 1.57
N CYS A 146 10.63 -11.32 1.77
CA CYS A 146 10.22 -12.60 2.33
C CYS A 146 10.74 -13.82 1.56
N LEU A 147 11.02 -13.68 0.27
CA LEU A 147 11.58 -14.75 -0.58
C LEU A 147 13.07 -14.96 -0.37
N CYS A 148 13.79 -13.90 -0.01
CA CYS A 148 15.24 -13.87 0.12
C CYS A 148 15.67 -13.59 1.56
N LYS A 149 15.00 -14.16 2.53
CA LYS A 149 15.29 -13.97 3.95
C LYS A 149 16.78 -14.20 4.24
N ASN A 150 17.41 -13.21 4.86
CA ASN A 150 18.85 -13.17 5.16
C ASN A 150 19.77 -13.06 3.92
N ALA A 151 19.23 -12.82 2.72
CA ALA A 151 20.06 -12.48 1.59
C ALA A 151 20.61 -11.04 1.72
N PRO A 152 21.84 -10.78 1.30
CA PRO A 152 22.35 -9.42 1.25
C PRO A 152 21.53 -8.59 0.24
N ILE A 153 21.46 -7.27 0.47
CA ILE A 153 20.85 -6.36 -0.51
C ILE A 153 21.67 -6.41 -1.79
N VAL A 154 20.99 -6.71 -2.91
CA VAL A 154 21.58 -6.77 -4.24
C VAL A 154 21.01 -5.63 -5.08
N ARG A 155 21.91 -4.81 -5.63
CA ARG A 155 21.52 -3.80 -6.62
C ARG A 155 21.26 -4.47 -7.94
N LEU A 156 20.06 -4.27 -8.50
CA LEU A 156 19.65 -4.86 -9.78
C LEU A 156 19.94 -3.91 -10.94
N ASN A 157 19.28 -2.76 -10.96
CA ASN A 157 19.47 -1.75 -12.00
C ASN A 157 19.11 -0.36 -11.47
N ASP A 158 19.62 0.66 -12.15
CA ASP A 158 19.23 2.04 -11.97
C ASP A 158 18.20 2.44 -13.03
N LEU A 159 17.27 3.32 -12.69
CA LEU A 159 16.25 3.81 -13.63
C LEU A 159 16.84 4.71 -14.72
N GLY A 160 18.08 5.19 -14.55
CA GLY A 160 18.72 6.15 -15.47
C GLY A 160 18.09 7.55 -15.42
N ARG A 161 17.23 7.82 -14.43
CA ARG A 161 16.56 9.10 -14.19
C ARG A 161 16.20 9.26 -12.71
N GLN A 162 15.92 10.49 -12.28
CA GLN A 162 15.37 10.74 -10.96
C GLN A 162 13.89 10.38 -10.94
N ALA A 163 13.48 9.55 -9.96
CA ALA A 163 12.08 9.29 -9.66
C ALA A 163 11.42 10.56 -9.06
N GLN A 164 10.15 10.77 -9.34
CA GLN A 164 9.42 12.00 -9.01
C GLN A 164 8.08 11.74 -8.36
N LEU A 165 7.59 12.73 -7.61
CA LEU A 165 6.19 12.78 -7.17
C LEU A 165 5.33 13.33 -8.33
N VAL A 166 4.24 12.64 -8.63
CA VAL A 166 3.22 13.05 -9.60
C VAL A 166 1.92 13.25 -8.84
N VAL A 167 1.65 14.49 -8.45
CA VAL A 167 0.48 14.85 -7.62
C VAL A 167 -0.64 15.38 -8.51
N GLY A 168 -1.88 15.04 -8.14
CA GLY A 168 -3.08 15.35 -8.94
C GLY A 168 -3.37 14.27 -9.97
N GLY A 169 -4.37 14.54 -10.83
CA GLY A 169 -4.88 13.57 -11.80
C GLY A 169 -5.77 12.52 -11.18
N GLU A 170 -5.86 11.35 -11.82
CA GLU A 170 -6.89 10.36 -11.56
C GLU A 170 -6.31 8.99 -11.24
N GLY A 171 -6.93 8.30 -10.28
CA GLY A 171 -6.65 6.90 -9.96
C GLY A 171 -7.87 6.01 -10.22
N SER A 172 -7.62 4.74 -10.50
CA SER A 172 -8.66 3.73 -10.70
C SER A 172 -8.33 2.46 -9.93
N SER A 173 -9.33 1.91 -9.23
CA SER A 173 -9.20 0.62 -8.56
C SER A 173 -10.19 -0.37 -9.15
N SER A 174 -9.69 -1.55 -9.53
CA SER A 174 -10.53 -2.64 -10.04
C SER A 174 -9.85 -3.98 -9.79
N ASP A 175 -10.65 -5.04 -9.61
CA ASP A 175 -10.13 -6.41 -9.55
C ASP A 175 -11.00 -7.39 -10.37
N ASN A 176 -10.47 -8.59 -10.58
CA ASN A 176 -11.13 -9.67 -11.30
C ASN A 176 -11.73 -10.74 -10.36
N ASN A 177 -11.95 -10.40 -9.07
CA ASN A 177 -12.37 -11.37 -8.06
C ASN A 177 -13.90 -11.50 -7.94
N ASN A 178 -14.68 -10.84 -8.81
CA ASN A 178 -16.14 -10.94 -8.87
C ASN A 178 -16.81 -10.75 -7.50
N GLY A 179 -16.37 -9.76 -6.71
CA GLY A 179 -16.93 -9.45 -5.39
C GLY A 179 -16.55 -10.47 -4.29
N THR A 180 -15.53 -11.29 -4.53
CA THR A 180 -14.99 -12.20 -3.51
C THR A 180 -13.63 -11.73 -3.00
N ALA A 181 -13.30 -12.07 -1.75
CA ALA A 181 -12.01 -11.76 -1.19
C ALA A 181 -10.89 -12.54 -1.87
N PHE A 182 -9.85 -11.84 -2.30
CA PHE A 182 -8.64 -12.49 -2.80
C PHE A 182 -7.93 -13.20 -1.63
N PRO A 183 -7.62 -14.50 -1.73
CA PRO A 183 -7.03 -15.23 -0.64
C PRO A 183 -5.55 -14.89 -0.47
N CYS A 184 -5.09 -14.68 0.77
CA CYS A 184 -3.68 -14.79 1.06
C CYS A 184 -3.31 -16.26 1.30
N VAL A 185 -2.03 -16.58 1.15
CA VAL A 185 -1.51 -17.92 1.42
C VAL A 185 -0.42 -17.82 2.48
N PRO A 186 -0.61 -18.41 3.66
CA PRO A 186 0.41 -18.37 4.71
C PRO A 186 1.77 -18.84 4.17
N ASN A 187 2.82 -18.12 4.51
CA ASN A 187 4.19 -18.40 4.09
C ASN A 187 4.44 -18.31 2.57
N SER A 188 3.66 -17.53 1.85
CA SER A 188 3.79 -17.35 0.39
C SER A 188 4.58 -16.10 -0.04
N GLY A 189 5.47 -15.62 0.80
CA GLY A 189 6.41 -14.56 0.45
C GLY A 189 5.82 -13.15 0.43
N ASP A 190 6.48 -12.28 -0.28
CA ASP A 190 6.34 -10.83 -0.18
C ASP A 190 5.16 -10.23 -0.98
N VAL A 191 4.45 -11.04 -1.76
CA VAL A 191 3.25 -10.60 -2.50
C VAL A 191 1.99 -11.28 -1.97
N PHE A 192 2.04 -12.60 -1.80
CA PHE A 192 0.84 -13.39 -1.53
C PHE A 192 0.72 -13.86 -0.07
N GLY A 193 1.69 -13.51 0.76
CA GLY A 193 1.69 -13.83 2.18
C GLY A 193 0.54 -13.16 2.94
N CYS A 194 0.24 -13.70 4.13
CA CYS A 194 -0.86 -13.22 4.96
C CYS A 194 -0.43 -12.18 6.01
N GLN A 195 0.85 -11.90 6.11
CA GLN A 195 1.44 -10.96 7.08
C GLN A 195 2.66 -10.26 6.48
N PRO A 196 3.01 -9.06 6.95
CA PRO A 196 4.29 -8.45 6.66
C PRO A 196 5.45 -9.32 7.15
N CYS A 197 6.57 -9.34 6.43
CA CYS A 197 7.75 -10.15 6.78
C CYS A 197 8.42 -9.70 8.08
N THR A 198 8.35 -8.40 8.38
CA THR A 198 8.99 -7.77 9.53
C THR A 198 8.05 -7.56 10.71
N ALA A 199 6.79 -7.98 10.62
CA ALA A 199 5.85 -7.82 11.72
C ALA A 199 6.34 -8.50 13.01
N PRO A 200 5.96 -7.98 14.18
CA PRO A 200 6.38 -8.54 15.47
C PRO A 200 5.94 -9.98 15.69
N ASP A 201 4.73 -10.35 15.23
CA ASP A 201 4.26 -11.73 15.21
C ASP A 201 4.67 -12.39 13.89
N ARG A 202 5.67 -13.25 13.96
CA ARG A 202 6.27 -13.93 12.80
C ARG A 202 5.73 -15.34 12.60
N SER A 203 4.72 -15.76 13.34
CA SER A 203 4.19 -17.14 13.30
C SER A 203 3.66 -17.56 11.94
N LEU A 204 3.21 -16.59 11.11
CA LEU A 204 2.67 -16.80 9.77
C LEU A 204 3.68 -16.49 8.64
N PHE A 205 4.97 -16.24 8.97
CA PHE A 205 5.95 -15.84 7.97
C PHE A 205 6.64 -16.97 7.26
N TYR A 206 7.01 -16.62 6.05
CA TYR A 206 7.73 -17.48 5.13
C TYR A 206 9.21 -17.61 5.50
N THR A 207 9.73 -18.82 5.30
CA THR A 207 11.12 -19.17 5.60
C THR A 207 11.91 -19.72 4.41
N GLY A 208 11.45 -19.54 3.16
CA GLY A 208 12.42 -19.64 2.10
C GLY A 208 12.23 -20.56 0.92
N ASN A 209 11.05 -20.93 0.44
CA ASN A 209 10.97 -21.62 -0.85
C ASN A 209 9.84 -21.05 -1.74
N PHE A 210 10.23 -20.17 -2.68
CA PHE A 210 9.30 -19.52 -3.61
C PHE A 210 8.46 -20.52 -4.41
N VAL A 211 9.07 -21.59 -4.93
CA VAL A 211 8.36 -22.57 -5.76
C VAL A 211 7.31 -23.32 -4.94
N GLN A 212 7.64 -23.67 -3.70
CA GLN A 212 6.69 -24.28 -2.78
C GLN A 212 5.57 -23.31 -2.39
N ALA A 213 5.90 -22.07 -2.14
CA ALA A 213 4.95 -21.01 -1.80
C ALA A 213 4.04 -20.64 -2.98
N ALA A 214 4.58 -20.52 -4.18
CA ALA A 214 3.82 -20.23 -5.40
C ALA A 214 2.99 -21.42 -5.92
N GLY A 215 3.34 -22.65 -5.56
CA GLY A 215 2.69 -23.85 -6.05
C GLY A 215 1.15 -23.87 -5.89
N PRO A 216 0.58 -23.51 -4.72
CA PRO A 216 -0.87 -23.42 -4.55
C PRO A 216 -1.52 -22.35 -5.43
N TRP A 217 -0.82 -21.24 -5.68
CA TRP A 217 -1.23 -20.15 -6.54
C TRP A 217 -1.31 -20.56 -8.00
N LEU A 218 -0.26 -21.19 -8.49
CA LEU A 218 -0.18 -21.70 -9.86
C LEU A 218 -1.25 -22.78 -10.10
N ARG A 219 -1.47 -23.68 -9.14
CA ARG A 219 -2.47 -24.74 -9.23
C ARG A 219 -3.92 -24.24 -9.19
N LYS A 220 -4.20 -23.17 -8.45
CA LYS A 220 -5.54 -22.58 -8.34
C LYS A 220 -5.86 -21.56 -9.42
N GLY A 221 -4.93 -21.29 -10.34
CA GLY A 221 -5.11 -20.24 -11.34
C GLY A 221 -5.24 -18.82 -10.76
N LEU A 222 -4.83 -18.62 -9.50
CA LEU A 222 -4.99 -17.35 -8.80
C LEU A 222 -4.22 -16.20 -9.45
N ILE A 223 -3.16 -16.50 -10.21
CA ILE A 223 -2.46 -15.48 -11.01
C ILE A 223 -3.39 -14.87 -12.06
N GLY A 224 -4.33 -15.63 -12.60
CA GLY A 224 -5.35 -15.12 -13.53
C GLY A 224 -6.35 -14.15 -12.89
N ASN A 225 -6.43 -14.12 -11.56
CA ASN A 225 -7.30 -13.21 -10.83
C ASN A 225 -6.62 -11.87 -10.50
N LEU A 226 -5.30 -11.77 -10.68
CA LEU A 226 -4.65 -10.47 -10.71
C LEU A 226 -5.13 -9.73 -11.96
N ASN A 227 -5.45 -8.45 -11.81
CA ASN A 227 -5.89 -7.65 -12.95
C ASN A 227 -4.73 -7.46 -13.94
N VAL A 228 -4.70 -8.27 -14.99
CA VAL A 228 -3.66 -8.26 -16.03
C VAL A 228 -4.06 -7.41 -17.25
N THR A 229 -5.02 -6.51 -17.10
CA THR A 229 -5.44 -5.64 -18.18
C THR A 229 -4.33 -4.64 -18.53
N THR A 230 -4.25 -4.28 -19.80
CA THR A 230 -3.40 -3.18 -20.25
C THR A 230 -3.78 -1.91 -19.49
N GLN A 231 -2.78 -1.22 -18.93
CA GLN A 231 -3.04 0.01 -18.20
C GLN A 231 -3.73 1.03 -19.10
N ASN A 232 -4.77 1.65 -18.56
CA ASN A 232 -5.45 2.75 -19.23
C ASN A 232 -4.61 4.03 -19.04
N PRO A 233 -4.12 4.65 -20.15
CA PRO A 233 -3.28 5.85 -20.07
C PRO A 233 -4.00 7.06 -19.44
N ALA A 234 -5.30 7.03 -19.30
CA ALA A 234 -6.07 8.10 -18.67
C ALA A 234 -5.83 8.19 -17.15
N PHE A 235 -5.47 7.09 -16.49
CA PHE A 235 -5.26 7.07 -15.05
C PHE A 235 -3.78 7.12 -14.69
N ASP A 236 -3.41 7.94 -13.71
CA ASP A 236 -2.03 8.02 -13.23
C ASP A 236 -1.65 6.83 -12.34
N ALA A 237 -2.61 6.27 -11.62
CA ALA A 237 -2.42 5.07 -10.83
C ALA A 237 -3.58 4.10 -11.03
N GLN A 238 -3.26 2.84 -11.22
CA GLN A 238 -4.24 1.77 -11.36
C GLN A 238 -3.87 0.64 -10.40
N ASP A 239 -4.79 0.33 -9.51
CA ASP A 239 -4.59 -0.66 -8.46
C ASP A 239 -5.84 -1.52 -8.22
N MET A 240 -5.83 -2.29 -7.15
CA MET A 240 -6.92 -3.18 -6.80
C MET A 240 -7.59 -2.84 -5.45
N GLU A 241 -7.26 -1.71 -4.79
CA GLU A 241 -7.66 -1.46 -3.40
C GLU A 241 -8.06 -0.03 -3.06
N THR A 242 -7.34 0.98 -3.56
CA THR A 242 -7.37 2.35 -3.01
C THR A 242 -8.76 2.97 -2.98
N ALA A 243 -9.49 2.90 -4.09
CA ALA A 243 -10.84 3.49 -4.15
C ALA A 243 -11.83 2.77 -3.22
N ALA A 244 -11.64 1.47 -2.96
CA ALA A 244 -12.49 0.74 -2.04
C ALA A 244 -12.24 1.16 -0.58
N ALA A 245 -10.98 1.36 -0.20
CA ALA A 245 -10.63 1.90 1.12
C ALA A 245 -11.11 3.35 1.29
N GLN A 246 -11.00 4.18 0.23
CA GLN A 246 -11.54 5.53 0.22
C GLN A 246 -13.04 5.54 0.45
N ALA A 247 -13.80 4.69 -0.23
CA ALA A 247 -15.25 4.63 -0.07
C ALA A 247 -15.67 4.36 1.38
N VAL A 248 -14.90 3.53 2.12
CA VAL A 248 -15.14 3.31 3.54
C VAL A 248 -14.77 4.56 4.36
N ALA A 249 -13.62 5.18 4.12
CA ALA A 249 -13.23 6.41 4.81
C ALA A 249 -14.25 7.54 4.63
N ASP A 250 -14.74 7.72 3.41
CA ASP A 250 -15.78 8.69 3.05
C ASP A 250 -17.09 8.42 3.80
N ALA A 251 -17.51 7.14 3.90
CA ALA A 251 -18.70 6.74 4.63
C ALA A 251 -18.59 7.04 6.14
N HIS A 252 -17.38 7.03 6.69
CA HIS A 252 -17.10 7.41 8.08
C HIS A 252 -16.78 8.90 8.26
N GLY A 253 -16.76 9.70 7.20
CA GLY A 253 -16.45 11.13 7.23
C GLY A 253 -15.01 11.42 7.64
N VAL A 254 -14.07 10.54 7.30
CA VAL A 254 -12.65 10.61 7.69
C VAL A 254 -11.80 10.95 6.47
N PRO A 255 -10.85 11.91 6.56
CA PRO A 255 -9.99 12.30 5.44
C PRO A 255 -9.17 11.12 4.91
N PHE A 256 -9.03 11.07 3.58
CA PHE A 256 -8.35 9.99 2.86
C PHE A 256 -7.35 10.54 1.82
N LEU A 257 -6.21 9.83 1.66
CA LEU A 257 -5.26 10.03 0.57
C LEU A 257 -4.61 8.71 0.15
N GLY A 258 -4.56 8.45 -1.17
CA GLY A 258 -3.79 7.33 -1.76
C GLY A 258 -2.42 7.78 -2.23
N ILE A 259 -1.37 7.04 -1.88
CA ILE A 259 0.04 7.28 -2.25
C ILE A 259 0.57 6.00 -2.89
N ARG A 260 0.81 6.03 -4.21
CA ARG A 260 1.09 4.81 -4.97
C ARG A 260 2.40 4.90 -5.73
N GLY A 261 3.36 4.03 -5.40
CA GLY A 261 4.60 3.85 -6.16
C GLY A 261 4.33 3.08 -7.45
N ILE A 262 4.95 3.48 -8.54
CA ILE A 262 4.70 2.88 -9.86
C ILE A 262 5.65 1.70 -10.08
N SER A 263 5.08 0.50 -10.19
CA SER A 263 5.81 -0.76 -10.37
C SER A 263 5.81 -1.27 -11.81
N ASP A 264 4.90 -0.78 -12.64
CA ASP A 264 4.73 -1.18 -14.02
C ASP A 264 4.10 -0.05 -14.83
N GLY A 265 4.40 0.01 -16.12
CA GLY A 265 4.01 1.11 -17.00
C GLY A 265 5.16 1.64 -17.84
N GLN A 266 5.18 2.93 -18.07
CA GLN A 266 6.21 3.56 -18.89
C GLN A 266 7.54 3.76 -18.15
N GLY A 267 8.61 3.97 -18.91
CA GLY A 267 9.92 4.35 -18.38
C GLY A 267 10.73 3.20 -17.79
N ASP A 268 10.40 1.96 -18.15
CA ASP A 268 11.22 0.79 -17.81
C ASP A 268 12.50 0.78 -18.65
N PRO A 269 13.69 0.93 -18.03
CA PRO A 269 14.96 0.89 -18.76
C PRO A 269 15.30 -0.51 -19.30
N LEU A 270 14.65 -1.57 -18.79
CA LEU A 270 14.87 -2.95 -19.20
C LEU A 270 13.86 -3.42 -20.25
N HIS A 271 12.82 -2.61 -20.54
CA HIS A 271 11.75 -2.96 -21.48
C HIS A 271 11.10 -4.32 -21.16
N LEU A 272 10.87 -4.60 -19.88
CA LEU A 272 10.20 -5.83 -19.45
C LEU A 272 8.76 -5.86 -20.00
N PRO A 273 8.22 -7.05 -20.26
CA PRO A 273 6.81 -7.18 -20.57
C PRO A 273 5.97 -6.69 -19.38
N GLY A 274 5.20 -5.63 -19.48
CA GLY A 274 4.42 -4.98 -18.46
C GLY A 274 3.96 -5.88 -17.29
N PHE A 275 2.80 -5.62 -16.71
CA PHE A 275 2.26 -6.48 -15.66
C PHE A 275 2.04 -7.93 -16.16
N PRO A 276 2.36 -8.99 -15.40
CA PRO A 276 2.87 -8.96 -14.01
C PRO A 276 4.40 -8.93 -13.89
N VAL A 277 5.16 -8.98 -14.99
CA VAL A 277 6.62 -9.14 -14.95
C VAL A 277 7.29 -7.89 -14.39
N SER A 278 6.95 -6.71 -14.92
CA SER A 278 7.50 -5.44 -14.41
C SER A 278 7.11 -5.22 -12.94
N PHE A 279 5.86 -5.49 -12.56
CA PHE A 279 5.41 -5.44 -11.18
C PHE A 279 6.28 -6.31 -10.26
N LEU A 280 6.45 -7.59 -10.58
CA LEU A 280 7.26 -8.50 -9.75
C LEU A 280 8.71 -8.05 -9.63
N TYR A 281 9.24 -7.38 -10.65
CA TYR A 281 10.61 -6.91 -10.69
C TYR A 281 10.81 -5.58 -9.93
N TYR A 282 9.90 -4.61 -10.09
CA TYR A 282 10.04 -3.26 -9.51
C TYR A 282 9.22 -3.02 -8.23
N LYS A 283 8.43 -3.98 -7.76
CA LYS A 283 7.54 -3.80 -6.60
C LYS A 283 8.23 -3.27 -5.34
N GLN A 284 9.48 -3.67 -5.09
CA GLN A 284 10.21 -3.21 -3.89
C GLN A 284 10.61 -1.75 -4.00
N LEU A 285 11.14 -1.33 -5.16
CA LEU A 285 11.45 0.08 -5.43
C LEU A 285 10.18 0.94 -5.30
N ALA A 286 9.10 0.49 -5.93
CA ALA A 286 7.82 1.19 -5.92
C ALA A 286 7.23 1.29 -4.51
N ALA A 287 7.18 0.19 -3.77
CA ALA A 287 6.70 0.16 -2.39
C ALA A 287 7.57 1.03 -1.46
N GLY A 288 8.90 0.95 -1.61
CA GLY A 288 9.84 1.79 -0.86
C GLY A 288 9.63 3.28 -1.12
N ASN A 289 9.48 3.68 -2.37
CA ASN A 289 9.22 5.07 -2.74
C ASN A 289 7.85 5.56 -2.24
N ALA A 290 6.81 4.73 -2.28
CA ALA A 290 5.51 5.05 -1.69
C ALA A 290 5.63 5.25 -0.17
N ALA A 291 6.38 4.40 0.52
CA ALA A 291 6.60 4.52 1.96
C ALA A 291 7.42 5.77 2.33
N LEU A 292 8.45 6.11 1.55
CA LEU A 292 9.21 7.37 1.69
C LEU A 292 8.29 8.59 1.54
N ALA A 293 7.45 8.60 0.50
CA ALA A 293 6.48 9.67 0.28
C ALA A 293 5.44 9.73 1.41
N THR A 294 4.98 8.59 1.91
CA THR A 294 4.05 8.50 3.06
C THR A 294 4.68 9.07 4.33
N ALA A 295 5.94 8.73 4.63
CA ALA A 295 6.65 9.27 5.78
C ALA A 295 6.87 10.79 5.68
N ALA A 296 7.22 11.29 4.50
CA ALA A 296 7.37 12.72 4.25
C ALA A 296 6.03 13.48 4.33
N PHE A 297 4.95 12.87 3.82
CA PHE A 297 3.60 13.41 3.95
C PHE A 297 3.20 13.53 5.42
N LEU A 298 3.38 12.47 6.21
CA LEU A 298 3.07 12.47 7.65
C LEU A 298 3.89 13.51 8.43
N GLN A 299 5.12 13.77 8.02
CA GLN A 299 5.95 14.80 8.61
C GLN A 299 5.40 16.21 8.35
N SER A 300 4.82 16.42 7.17
CA SER A 300 4.40 17.75 6.70
C SER A 300 2.93 18.06 6.99
N TRP A 301 2.07 17.03 7.07
CA TRP A 301 0.64 17.21 7.25
C TRP A 301 0.30 17.55 8.71
N PRO A 302 -0.37 18.69 8.97
CA PRO A 302 -0.66 19.16 10.33
C PRO A 302 -1.81 18.39 11.00
N GLY A 303 -2.67 17.72 10.22
CA GLY A 303 -3.91 17.11 10.71
C GLY A 303 -3.72 15.90 11.63
N VAL A 304 -4.74 15.64 12.48
CA VAL A 304 -4.95 14.65 13.57
C VAL A 304 -4.01 14.84 14.76
#